data_4e4d0cea8e335636285220a5ea545a36
#
_entry.id   4e4d0cea8e335636285220a5ea545a36
#
_cell.length_a   1.000
_cell.length_b   1.000
_cell.length_c   1.000
_cell.angle_alpha   90.00
_cell.angle_beta   90.00
_cell.angle_gamma   90.00
#
_symmetry.space_group_name_H-M   'P 1'
#
loop_
_entity.id
_entity.type
_entity.pdbx_description
1 polymer ?
#
loop_
_entity_poly.entity_id
_entity_poly.type
_entity_poly.pdbx_seq_one_letter_code
_entity_poly.pdbx_strand_id
1 'polypeptide(L)'
;MDAAVEKIAILDFEASSLSEASWPIEIGLSWLEHGEVRTWSSLIHPAHDWEIDDWSPQSAAVHGISMSELTEAPSATEVAETFFKVLGGRRLVSDAPEFEIRWLDRLLRAAGRAENPSIEDFDGTSFAVFDGYALDLVYETIERRPAPHRAGPDTARLARGWLKASQHQAFLELEGRTA
;
A
#
# COMPACT_ATOMS: atom_id res chain seq x y z
N MET A 1 -1.31 -16.94 14.01
CA MET A 1 -1.44 -15.95 12.94
C MET A 1 -1.20 -16.66 11.63
N ASP A 2 -2.04 -16.44 10.64
CA ASP A 2 -1.91 -17.14 9.36
C ASP A 2 -0.63 -16.69 8.65
N ALA A 3 0.29 -17.64 8.41
CA ALA A 3 1.54 -17.39 7.70
C ALA A 3 1.33 -16.90 6.25
N ALA A 4 0.10 -16.96 5.73
CA ALA A 4 -0.24 -16.47 4.40
C ALA A 4 -0.24 -14.94 4.34
N VAL A 5 -0.82 -14.25 5.34
CA VAL A 5 -0.88 -12.78 5.37
C VAL A 5 0.48 -12.12 5.65
N GLU A 6 1.39 -12.80 6.38
CA GLU A 6 2.74 -12.27 6.62
C GLU A 6 3.61 -12.21 5.35
N LYS A 7 3.20 -12.95 4.30
CA LYS A 7 3.86 -12.95 2.99
C LYS A 7 3.30 -11.92 2.02
N ILE A 8 2.46 -11.01 2.49
CA ILE A 8 1.80 -10.01 1.67
C ILE A 8 2.14 -8.62 2.20
N ALA A 9 2.34 -7.68 1.30
CA ALA A 9 2.46 -6.26 1.59
C ALA A 9 1.35 -5.51 0.85
N ILE A 10 0.66 -4.64 1.56
CA ILE A 10 -0.36 -3.75 0.99
C ILE A 10 0.36 -2.52 0.48
N LEU A 11 0.11 -2.18 -0.79
CA LEU A 11 0.70 -1.06 -1.51
C LEU A 11 -0.35 0.03 -1.73
N ASP A 12 0.07 1.28 -1.63
CA ASP A 12 -0.70 2.44 -2.02
C ASP A 12 0.23 3.54 -2.53
N PHE A 13 -0.26 4.38 -3.45
CA PHE A 13 0.40 5.58 -3.91
C PHE A 13 -0.50 6.79 -3.75
N GLU A 14 0.11 7.94 -3.46
CA GLU A 14 -0.45 9.22 -3.83
C GLU A 14 0.15 9.68 -5.16
N ALA A 15 -0.61 10.41 -5.96
CA ALA A 15 -0.19 10.82 -7.29
C ALA A 15 -0.52 12.29 -7.61
N SER A 16 0.20 12.83 -8.59
CA SER A 16 0.04 14.20 -9.07
C SER A 16 -1.38 14.50 -9.56
N SER A 17 -2.03 13.50 -10.16
CA SER A 17 -3.41 13.54 -10.67
C SER A 17 -3.95 12.11 -10.88
N LEU A 18 -5.16 11.98 -11.44
CA LEU A 18 -5.73 10.69 -11.88
C LEU A 18 -5.62 10.48 -13.40
N SER A 19 -5.00 11.40 -14.14
CA SER A 19 -4.82 11.31 -15.58
C SER A 19 -3.90 10.15 -15.99
N GLU A 20 -3.85 9.81 -17.26
CA GLU A 20 -2.89 8.83 -17.78
C GLU A 20 -1.43 9.33 -17.70
N ALA A 21 -1.20 10.63 -17.67
CA ALA A 21 0.11 11.25 -17.54
C ALA A 21 0.56 11.40 -16.08
N SER A 22 -0.31 11.10 -15.10
CA SER A 22 -0.04 11.27 -13.68
C SER A 22 1.19 10.46 -13.22
N TRP A 23 1.90 10.99 -12.25
CA TRP A 23 3.13 10.43 -11.70
C TRP A 23 3.04 10.29 -10.17
N PRO A 24 3.73 9.27 -9.60
CA PRO A 24 3.65 8.98 -8.17
C PRO A 24 4.40 10.03 -7.35
N ILE A 25 3.80 10.50 -6.26
CA ILE A 25 4.37 11.50 -5.35
C ILE A 25 4.69 10.95 -3.96
N GLU A 26 3.98 9.92 -3.54
CA GLU A 26 4.25 9.17 -2.32
C GLU A 26 3.98 7.69 -2.58
N ILE A 27 4.76 6.82 -1.96
CA ILE A 27 4.55 5.37 -1.94
C ILE A 27 4.43 4.91 -0.49
N GLY A 28 3.52 3.97 -0.22
CA GLY A 28 3.36 3.32 1.08
C GLY A 28 3.32 1.80 0.96
N LEU A 29 3.94 1.12 1.90
CA LEU A 29 3.81 -0.32 2.11
C LEU A 29 3.48 -0.60 3.56
N SER A 30 2.49 -1.48 3.79
CA SER A 30 2.25 -2.06 5.11
C SER A 30 2.12 -3.57 5.04
N TRP A 31 2.64 -4.26 6.06
CA TRP A 31 2.56 -5.71 6.18
C TRP A 31 2.39 -6.13 7.64
N LEU A 32 1.99 -7.37 7.85
CA LEU A 32 1.95 -7.96 9.18
C LEU A 32 3.26 -8.68 9.49
N GLU A 33 3.80 -8.43 10.66
CA GLU A 33 5.02 -9.06 11.14
C GLU A 33 4.96 -9.25 12.64
N HIS A 34 5.08 -10.49 13.10
CA HIS A 34 5.03 -10.84 14.53
C HIS A 34 3.81 -10.28 15.30
N GLY A 35 2.64 -10.25 14.65
CA GLY A 35 1.42 -9.75 15.30
C GLY A 35 1.27 -8.23 15.34
N GLU A 36 2.08 -7.52 14.59
CA GLU A 36 2.04 -6.06 14.48
C GLU A 36 1.93 -5.61 13.01
N VAL A 37 1.39 -4.43 12.80
CA VAL A 37 1.45 -3.73 11.51
C VAL A 37 2.79 -3.01 11.42
N ARG A 38 3.56 -3.34 10.40
CA ARG A 38 4.75 -2.58 9.99
C ARG A 38 4.39 -1.72 8.80
N THR A 39 4.91 -0.51 8.75
CA THR A 39 4.67 0.44 7.65
C THR A 39 5.96 1.13 7.26
N TRP A 40 6.15 1.28 5.97
CA TRP A 40 7.14 2.14 5.36
C TRP A 40 6.44 3.03 4.35
N SER A 41 6.83 4.30 4.26
CA SER A 41 6.42 5.21 3.19
C SER A 41 7.53 6.19 2.85
N SER A 42 7.47 6.73 1.64
CA SER A 42 8.41 7.74 1.16
C SER A 42 7.73 8.68 0.18
N LEU A 43 7.97 9.96 0.31
CA LEU A 43 7.77 10.91 -0.78
C LEU A 43 8.73 10.59 -1.93
N ILE A 44 8.41 11.05 -3.13
CA ILE A 44 9.17 10.78 -4.34
C ILE A 44 9.49 12.11 -5.02
N HIS A 45 10.78 12.41 -5.18
CA HIS A 45 11.21 13.54 -6.01
C HIS A 45 10.82 13.28 -7.46
N PRO A 46 10.15 14.21 -8.15
CA PRO A 46 9.73 14.02 -9.53
C PRO A 46 10.91 13.69 -10.45
N ALA A 47 10.76 12.63 -11.25
CA ALA A 47 11.78 12.26 -12.23
C ALA A 47 11.77 13.26 -13.42
N HIS A 48 12.92 13.43 -14.04
CA HIS A 48 13.13 14.43 -15.10
C HIS A 48 12.22 14.26 -16.33
N ASP A 49 11.80 13.03 -16.60
CA ASP A 49 10.97 12.66 -17.74
C ASP A 49 9.46 12.65 -17.43
N TRP A 50 9.07 13.03 -16.20
CA TRP A 50 7.67 13.11 -15.83
C TRP A 50 7.07 14.47 -16.22
N GLU A 51 5.79 14.46 -16.57
CA GLU A 51 5.06 15.65 -16.94
C GLU A 51 4.68 16.48 -15.70
N ILE A 52 5.59 17.35 -15.24
CA ILE A 52 5.42 18.15 -14.01
C ILE A 52 4.16 19.00 -14.03
N ASP A 53 3.73 19.47 -15.23
CA ASP A 53 2.52 20.25 -15.39
C ASP A 53 1.23 19.43 -15.17
N ASP A 54 1.31 18.08 -15.14
CA ASP A 54 0.20 17.22 -14.77
C ASP A 54 0.04 17.15 -13.25
N TRP A 55 -0.23 18.31 -12.66
CA TRP A 55 -0.50 18.51 -11.25
C TRP A 55 -1.94 18.96 -11.02
N SER A 56 -2.73 18.11 -10.36
CA SER A 56 -4.14 18.41 -10.06
C SER A 56 -4.28 19.11 -8.71
N PRO A 57 -4.82 20.35 -8.68
CA PRO A 57 -5.15 21.02 -7.42
C PRO A 57 -6.17 20.22 -6.56
N GLN A 58 -7.04 19.45 -7.22
CA GLN A 58 -8.01 18.59 -6.54
C GLN A 58 -7.31 17.44 -5.81
N SER A 59 -6.38 16.75 -6.49
CA SER A 59 -5.57 15.69 -5.85
C SER A 59 -4.72 16.28 -4.73
N ALA A 60 -4.08 17.41 -4.94
CA ALA A 60 -3.28 18.11 -3.93
C ALA A 60 -4.10 18.48 -2.68
N ALA A 61 -5.37 18.88 -2.85
CA ALA A 61 -6.26 19.15 -1.72
C ALA A 61 -6.64 17.88 -0.93
N VAL A 62 -6.59 16.71 -1.55
CA VAL A 62 -6.92 15.42 -0.93
C VAL A 62 -5.72 14.90 -0.11
N HIS A 63 -4.55 14.72 -0.72
CA HIS A 63 -3.37 14.17 -0.03
C HIS A 63 -2.60 15.21 0.80
N GLY A 64 -2.79 16.49 0.55
CA GLY A 64 -2.16 17.58 1.31
C GLY A 64 -0.64 17.71 1.13
N ILE A 65 -0.04 17.02 0.15
CA ILE A 65 1.40 17.10 -0.17
C ILE A 65 1.62 18.27 -1.12
N SER A 66 2.60 19.11 -0.82
CA SER A 66 2.98 20.24 -1.66
C SER A 66 4.13 19.90 -2.61
N MET A 67 4.20 20.59 -3.75
CA MET A 67 5.34 20.45 -4.68
C MET A 67 6.68 20.78 -3.99
N SER A 68 6.70 21.71 -3.03
CA SER A 68 7.92 22.05 -2.28
C SER A 68 8.43 20.89 -1.42
N GLU A 69 7.56 20.06 -0.85
CA GLU A 69 7.98 18.86 -0.10
C GLU A 69 8.62 17.83 -1.02
N LEU A 70 8.14 17.72 -2.27
CA LEU A 70 8.70 16.79 -3.25
C LEU A 70 10.09 17.19 -3.75
N THR A 71 10.45 18.48 -3.72
CA THR A 71 11.79 18.91 -4.11
C THR A 71 12.88 18.45 -3.14
N GLU A 72 12.52 18.22 -1.88
CA GLU A 72 13.42 17.71 -0.84
C GLU A 72 13.34 16.18 -0.66
N ALA A 73 12.45 15.52 -1.41
CA ALA A 73 12.21 14.08 -1.31
C ALA A 73 13.35 13.27 -1.95
N PRO A 74 13.50 11.98 -1.56
CA PRO A 74 14.43 11.08 -2.22
C PRO A 74 14.08 10.90 -3.70
N SER A 75 15.09 10.68 -4.54
CA SER A 75 14.92 10.43 -5.96
C SER A 75 14.10 9.14 -6.23
N ALA A 76 13.45 9.07 -7.38
CA ALA A 76 12.73 7.87 -7.81
C ALA A 76 13.61 6.61 -7.76
N THR A 77 14.91 6.73 -8.07
CA THR A 77 15.87 5.62 -8.01
C THR A 77 16.07 5.14 -6.57
N GLU A 78 16.31 6.05 -5.62
CA GLU A 78 16.50 5.70 -4.21
C GLU A 78 15.24 5.08 -3.59
N VAL A 79 14.07 5.62 -3.95
CA VAL A 79 12.77 5.10 -3.50
C VAL A 79 12.54 3.69 -4.07
N ALA A 80 12.77 3.46 -5.37
CA ALA A 80 12.64 2.16 -6.00
C ALA A 80 13.57 1.10 -5.38
N GLU A 81 14.82 1.46 -5.09
CA GLU A 81 15.76 0.56 -4.41
C GLU A 81 15.30 0.19 -3.00
N THR A 82 14.80 1.19 -2.25
CA THR A 82 14.30 0.98 -0.90
C THR A 82 13.02 0.16 -0.91
N PHE A 83 12.13 0.40 -1.87
CA PHE A 83 10.90 -0.37 -2.07
C PHE A 83 11.21 -1.87 -2.18
N PHE A 84 12.15 -2.31 -3.01
CA PHE A 84 12.49 -3.73 -3.14
C PHE A 84 13.11 -4.31 -1.86
N LYS A 85 13.93 -3.54 -1.17
CA LYS A 85 14.49 -3.96 0.13
C LYS A 85 13.40 -4.19 1.17
N VAL A 86 12.45 -3.26 1.25
CA VAL A 86 11.32 -3.32 2.20
C VAL A 86 10.33 -4.41 1.79
N LEU A 87 10.02 -4.54 0.50
CA LEU A 87 9.12 -5.58 -0.01
C LEU A 87 9.60 -6.98 0.39
N GLY A 88 10.90 -7.26 0.33
CA GLY A 88 11.50 -8.48 0.87
C GLY A 88 10.93 -9.78 0.28
N GLY A 89 10.46 -9.74 -0.97
CA GLY A 89 9.85 -10.89 -1.65
C GLY A 89 8.39 -11.18 -1.28
N ARG A 90 7.71 -10.28 -0.56
CA ARG A 90 6.26 -10.36 -0.31
C ARG A 90 5.49 -10.12 -1.60
N ARG A 91 4.30 -10.72 -1.72
CA ARG A 91 3.34 -10.39 -2.79
C ARG A 91 2.73 -9.02 -2.52
N LEU A 92 2.38 -8.28 -3.58
CA LEU A 92 1.74 -6.99 -3.46
C LEU A 92 0.23 -7.12 -3.62
N VAL A 93 -0.49 -6.33 -2.82
CA VAL A 93 -1.95 -6.21 -2.84
C VAL A 93 -2.31 -4.73 -2.73
N SER A 94 -3.35 -4.29 -3.43
CA SER A 94 -3.90 -2.93 -3.32
C SER A 94 -5.42 -2.95 -3.46
N ASP A 95 -6.10 -1.93 -2.92
CA ASP A 95 -7.54 -1.71 -3.11
C ASP A 95 -7.87 -1.01 -4.44
N ALA A 96 -6.86 -0.52 -5.18
CA ALA A 96 -7.01 0.07 -6.51
C ALA A 96 -5.90 -0.38 -7.49
N PRO A 97 -5.71 -1.70 -7.73
CA PRO A 97 -4.53 -2.24 -8.41
C PRO A 97 -4.28 -1.67 -9.81
N GLU A 98 -5.30 -1.24 -10.53
CA GLU A 98 -5.17 -0.64 -11.87
C GLU A 98 -4.41 0.70 -11.87
N PHE A 99 -4.56 1.50 -10.80
CA PHE A 99 -3.82 2.76 -10.64
C PHE A 99 -2.40 2.46 -10.14
N GLU A 100 -2.28 1.60 -9.14
CA GLU A 100 -1.02 1.26 -8.49
C GLU A 100 -0.02 0.61 -9.45
N ILE A 101 -0.48 -0.27 -10.35
CA ILE A 101 0.35 -0.87 -11.40
C ILE A 101 0.97 0.21 -12.29
N ARG A 102 0.19 1.23 -12.67
CA ARG A 102 0.64 2.32 -13.53
C ARG A 102 1.69 3.18 -12.84
N TRP A 103 1.45 3.56 -11.58
CA TRP A 103 2.39 4.40 -10.83
C TRP A 103 3.65 3.64 -10.42
N LEU A 104 3.52 2.37 -10.07
CA LEU A 104 4.68 1.51 -9.82
C LEU A 104 5.54 1.34 -11.08
N ASP A 105 4.93 1.06 -12.24
CA ASP A 105 5.65 0.96 -13.52
C ASP A 105 6.41 2.27 -13.82
N ARG A 106 5.76 3.42 -13.61
CA ARG A 106 6.39 4.73 -13.84
C ARG A 106 7.58 4.98 -12.90
N LEU A 107 7.44 4.65 -11.61
CA LEU A 107 8.52 4.73 -10.64
C LEU A 107 9.71 3.83 -11.02
N LEU A 108 9.42 2.57 -11.39
CA LEU A 108 10.46 1.60 -11.72
C LEU A 108 11.17 1.95 -13.03
N ARG A 109 10.47 2.44 -14.04
CA ARG A 109 11.09 2.95 -15.28
C ARG A 109 12.02 4.12 -15.03
N ALA A 110 11.62 5.09 -14.21
CA ALA A 110 12.48 6.22 -13.82
C ALA A 110 13.76 5.75 -13.11
N ALA A 111 13.69 4.61 -12.42
CA ALA A 111 14.85 3.95 -11.80
C ALA A 111 15.63 3.03 -12.76
N GLY A 112 15.29 3.00 -14.06
CA GLY A 112 15.94 2.13 -15.06
C GLY A 112 15.61 0.64 -14.89
N ARG A 113 14.53 0.28 -14.21
CA ARG A 113 14.11 -1.11 -13.98
C ARG A 113 13.01 -1.51 -14.96
N ALA A 114 13.11 -2.73 -15.48
CA ALA A 114 12.10 -3.34 -16.36
C ALA A 114 11.17 -4.31 -15.61
N GLU A 115 11.51 -4.68 -14.38
CA GLU A 115 10.73 -5.58 -13.54
C GLU A 115 9.53 -4.83 -12.97
N ASN A 116 8.32 -5.39 -13.14
CA ASN A 116 7.12 -4.84 -12.52
C ASN A 116 6.41 -5.97 -11.76
N PRO A 117 6.48 -5.98 -10.41
CA PRO A 117 5.77 -6.97 -9.61
C PRO A 117 4.27 -6.91 -9.87
N SER A 118 3.61 -8.08 -9.92
CA SER A 118 2.15 -8.13 -9.99
C SER A 118 1.53 -7.61 -8.70
N ILE A 119 0.43 -6.88 -8.84
CA ILE A 119 -0.37 -6.37 -7.72
C ILE A 119 -1.72 -7.08 -7.78
N GLU A 120 -2.07 -7.76 -6.68
CA GLU A 120 -3.35 -8.45 -6.53
C GLU A 120 -4.40 -7.51 -5.93
N ASP A 121 -5.67 -7.84 -6.10
CA ASP A 121 -6.78 -7.10 -5.52
C ASP A 121 -6.93 -7.40 -4.02
N PHE A 122 -7.12 -6.34 -3.21
CA PHE A 122 -7.24 -6.44 -1.75
C PHE A 122 -8.49 -7.21 -1.33
N ASP A 123 -9.63 -6.94 -1.97
CA ASP A 123 -10.88 -7.61 -1.63
C ASP A 123 -10.81 -9.08 -2.00
N GLY A 124 -10.35 -9.40 -3.23
CA GLY A 124 -10.15 -10.78 -3.67
C GLY A 124 -9.21 -11.55 -2.76
N THR A 125 -8.12 -10.93 -2.31
CA THR A 125 -7.17 -11.53 -1.37
C THR A 125 -7.80 -11.71 0.01
N SER A 126 -8.55 -10.72 0.50
CA SER A 126 -9.24 -10.80 1.80
C SER A 126 -10.27 -11.93 1.81
N PHE A 127 -11.05 -12.10 0.74
CA PHE A 127 -12.01 -13.21 0.58
C PHE A 127 -11.34 -14.59 0.45
N ALA A 128 -10.11 -14.65 -0.05
CA ALA A 128 -9.36 -15.90 -0.13
C ALA A 128 -8.73 -16.33 1.19
N VAL A 129 -8.48 -15.38 2.10
CA VAL A 129 -7.77 -15.63 3.37
C VAL A 129 -8.71 -15.69 4.56
N PHE A 130 -9.78 -14.88 4.57
CA PHE A 130 -10.70 -14.76 5.69
C PHE A 130 -12.11 -15.18 5.29
N ASP A 131 -12.85 -15.74 6.24
CA ASP A 131 -14.25 -16.10 6.09
C ASP A 131 -15.08 -15.68 7.32
N GLY A 132 -16.42 -15.76 7.20
CA GLY A 132 -17.36 -15.49 8.26
C GLY A 132 -17.06 -14.19 9.02
N TYR A 133 -17.11 -14.25 10.34
CA TYR A 133 -16.90 -13.08 11.20
C TYR A 133 -15.48 -12.51 11.12
N ALA A 134 -14.46 -13.31 10.77
CA ALA A 134 -13.11 -12.78 10.56
C ALA A 134 -13.08 -11.82 9.36
N LEU A 135 -13.77 -12.16 8.28
CA LEU A 135 -13.92 -11.29 7.12
C LEU A 135 -14.68 -10.00 7.46
N ASP A 136 -15.79 -10.10 8.22
CA ASP A 136 -16.55 -8.93 8.68
C ASP A 136 -15.65 -7.99 9.48
N LEU A 137 -14.77 -8.52 10.35
CA LEU A 137 -13.83 -7.74 11.14
C LEU A 137 -12.82 -6.95 10.29
N VAL A 138 -12.43 -7.45 9.10
CA VAL A 138 -11.59 -6.68 8.16
C VAL A 138 -12.28 -5.37 7.83
N TYR A 139 -13.49 -5.44 7.28
CA TYR A 139 -14.20 -4.28 6.75
C TYR A 139 -14.71 -3.36 7.85
N GLU A 140 -15.26 -3.89 8.96
CA GLU A 140 -15.62 -3.08 10.12
C GLU A 140 -14.43 -2.27 10.67
N THR A 141 -13.24 -2.85 10.69
CA THR A 141 -12.05 -2.15 11.18
C THR A 141 -11.64 -1.02 10.24
N ILE A 142 -11.75 -1.24 8.93
CA ILE A 142 -11.46 -0.25 7.90
C ILE A 142 -12.47 0.90 7.93
N GLU A 143 -13.78 0.59 7.99
CA GLU A 143 -14.86 1.58 7.97
C GLU A 143 -14.86 2.51 9.19
N ARG A 144 -14.44 2.02 10.35
CA ARG A 144 -14.35 2.84 11.59
C ARG A 144 -13.28 3.94 11.52
N ARG A 145 -12.46 3.99 10.48
CA ARG A 145 -11.37 4.95 10.33
C ARG A 145 -11.45 5.60 8.95
N PRO A 146 -11.57 6.93 8.86
CA PRO A 146 -11.52 7.60 7.57
C PRO A 146 -10.17 7.36 6.90
N ALA A 147 -10.16 7.38 5.57
CA ALA A 147 -8.93 7.35 4.79
C ALA A 147 -8.14 8.64 5.04
N PRO A 148 -6.87 8.55 5.46
CA PRO A 148 -6.03 9.73 5.68
C PRO A 148 -5.57 10.40 4.39
N HIS A 149 -5.69 9.72 3.25
CA HIS A 149 -5.17 10.14 1.94
C HIS A 149 -3.66 10.43 2.00
N ARG A 150 -2.94 9.48 2.58
CA ARG A 150 -1.49 9.40 2.61
C ARG A 150 -1.10 7.93 2.51
N ALA A 151 -0.21 7.59 1.59
CA ALA A 151 0.08 6.21 1.21
C ALA A 151 0.43 5.29 2.40
N GLY A 152 1.32 5.72 3.31
CA GLY A 152 1.65 4.91 4.48
C GLY A 152 0.48 4.69 5.45
N PRO A 153 -0.19 5.74 5.93
CA PRO A 153 -1.37 5.65 6.76
C PRO A 153 -2.53 4.85 6.13
N ASP A 154 -2.76 4.94 4.82
CA ASP A 154 -3.82 4.21 4.12
C ASP A 154 -3.53 2.71 4.06
N THR A 155 -2.32 2.32 3.67
CA THR A 155 -1.92 0.90 3.73
C THR A 155 -1.98 0.35 5.16
N ALA A 156 -1.58 1.15 6.17
CA ALA A 156 -1.65 0.74 7.56
C ALA A 156 -3.09 0.57 8.04
N ARG A 157 -4.05 1.35 7.53
CA ARG A 157 -5.48 1.21 7.81
C ARG A 157 -6.00 -0.13 7.32
N LEU A 158 -5.68 -0.52 6.09
CA LEU A 158 -6.04 -1.81 5.51
C LEU A 158 -5.38 -2.98 6.26
N ALA A 159 -4.09 -2.88 6.56
CA ALA A 159 -3.34 -3.90 7.31
C ALA A 159 -3.90 -4.14 8.73
N ARG A 160 -4.44 -3.11 9.38
CA ARG A 160 -5.11 -3.27 10.68
C ARG A 160 -6.39 -4.09 10.59
N GLY A 161 -7.13 -4.02 9.46
CA GLY A 161 -8.26 -4.90 9.18
C GLY A 161 -7.81 -6.37 9.20
N TRP A 162 -6.77 -6.70 8.44
CA TRP A 162 -6.21 -8.05 8.40
C TRP A 162 -5.63 -8.49 9.75
N LEU A 163 -4.96 -7.60 10.48
CA LEU A 163 -4.48 -7.91 11.82
C LEU A 163 -5.62 -8.31 12.75
N LYS A 164 -6.73 -7.57 12.73
CA LYS A 164 -7.89 -7.85 13.59
C LYS A 164 -8.53 -9.19 13.26
N ALA A 165 -8.70 -9.50 11.98
CA ALA A 165 -9.21 -10.77 11.49
C ALA A 165 -8.30 -11.95 11.89
N SER A 166 -6.99 -11.82 11.67
CA SER A 166 -6.00 -12.85 12.03
C SER A 166 -5.95 -13.13 13.53
N GLN A 167 -6.09 -12.09 14.36
CA GLN A 167 -6.16 -12.25 15.82
C GLN A 167 -7.40 -13.04 16.25
N HIS A 168 -8.55 -12.81 15.59
CA HIS A 168 -9.77 -13.55 15.84
C HIS A 168 -9.64 -15.02 15.44
N GLN A 169 -9.12 -15.33 14.26
CA GLN A 169 -8.88 -16.71 13.82
C GLN A 169 -7.95 -17.45 14.77
N ALA A 170 -6.83 -16.83 15.18
CA ALA A 170 -5.89 -17.42 16.13
C ALA A 170 -6.54 -17.70 17.49
N PHE A 171 -7.45 -16.86 17.96
CA PHE A 171 -8.20 -17.08 19.20
C PHE A 171 -9.12 -18.32 19.09
N LEU A 172 -9.87 -18.45 18.00
CA LEU A 172 -10.75 -19.61 17.77
C LEU A 172 -9.97 -20.93 17.69
N GLU A 173 -8.80 -20.94 17.05
CA GLU A 173 -7.93 -22.12 16.98
C GLU A 173 -7.43 -22.57 18.37
N LEU A 174 -7.18 -21.64 19.28
CA LEU A 174 -6.79 -21.94 20.66
C LEU A 174 -7.94 -22.54 21.47
N GLU A 175 -9.14 -21.97 21.35
CA GLU A 175 -10.34 -22.51 22.03
C GLU A 175 -10.72 -23.89 21.52
N GLY A 176 -10.65 -24.14 20.19
CA GLY A 176 -10.95 -25.42 19.58
C GLY A 176 -9.95 -26.55 19.97
N ARG A 177 -8.75 -26.19 20.44
CA ARG A 177 -7.73 -27.17 20.92
C ARG A 177 -7.90 -27.54 22.41
N THR A 178 -8.68 -26.76 23.14
CA THR A 178 -8.90 -26.97 24.59
C THR A 178 -10.24 -27.66 24.91
N ALA A 179 -11.06 -27.91 23.91
CA ALA A 179 -12.33 -28.62 23.99
C ALA A 179 -12.19 -30.08 23.49
#